data_532d818e2e94d84be131bb092b2f4f42
#
_entry.id   532d818e2e94d84be131bb092b2f4f42
#
_cell.length_a   1.000
_cell.length_b   1.000
_cell.length_c   1.000
_cell.angle_alpha   90.00
_cell.angle_beta   90.00
_cell.angle_gamma   90.00
#
_symmetry.space_group_name_H-M   'P 1'
#
loop_
_entity.id
_entity.type
_entity.pdbx_description
1 polymer ?
#
loop_
_entity_poly.entity_id
_entity_poly.type
_entity_poly.pdbx_seq_one_letter_code
_entity_poly.pdbx_strand_id
1 'polypeptide(L)'
;GTFEFDKGNSINNSVVLTNHSSHKGIVTTDAVRFGGGMGNISRGGSFSGLSRSLEGARYFAQWAGAPWNVVSKSNGANDYNDDINSRSLMTNWLAGGSCYVPNVNGGKNVPIELALAVHSDAGVKLDGSFVGTLGICTTQQGTRSLGDGLSRQVSKALAQQLVSNVKKDLDKAFEINWVTRSVWDRNYSE
;
A
#
# COMPACT_ATOMS: atom_id res chain seq x y z
N GLY A 1 10.89 0.89 -23.87
CA GLY A 1 10.91 2.36 -23.79
C GLY A 1 9.75 2.87 -22.94
N THR A 2 9.84 4.12 -22.53
CA THR A 2 8.77 4.83 -21.84
C THR A 2 8.15 5.81 -22.82
N PHE A 3 6.83 5.86 -22.88
CA PHE A 3 6.08 6.73 -23.76
C PHE A 3 5.06 7.51 -22.94
N GLU A 4 4.81 8.76 -23.30
CA GLU A 4 3.78 9.58 -22.71
C GLU A 4 2.49 9.46 -23.49
N PHE A 5 1.37 9.36 -22.79
CA PHE A 5 0.04 9.37 -23.34
C PHE A 5 -0.69 10.62 -22.88
N ASP A 6 -1.39 11.25 -23.77
CA ASP A 6 -2.22 12.41 -23.41
C ASP A 6 -3.33 12.00 -22.46
N LYS A 7 -3.53 12.83 -21.45
CA LYS A 7 -4.66 12.69 -20.54
C LYS A 7 -5.93 13.13 -21.25
N GLY A 8 -6.69 12.20 -21.78
CA GLY A 8 -7.93 12.54 -22.46
C GLY A 8 -8.66 11.32 -23.01
N ASN A 9 -9.80 11.60 -23.61
CA ASN A 9 -10.71 10.59 -24.18
C ASN A 9 -10.25 10.01 -25.52
N SER A 10 -8.97 10.02 -25.80
CA SER A 10 -8.52 9.48 -27.07
C SER A 10 -8.64 7.97 -27.06
N ILE A 11 -9.64 7.47 -27.76
CA ILE A 11 -9.76 6.03 -28.08
C ILE A 11 -8.56 5.52 -28.91
N ASN A 12 -7.70 6.44 -29.37
CA ASN A 12 -6.53 6.14 -30.17
C ASN A 12 -5.25 5.89 -29.34
N ASN A 13 -5.30 6.12 -28.02
CA ASN A 13 -4.18 5.78 -27.15
C ASN A 13 -4.12 4.27 -26.97
N SER A 14 -3.26 3.63 -27.73
CA SER A 14 -3.09 2.19 -27.67
C SER A 14 -1.62 1.79 -27.78
N VAL A 15 -1.29 0.66 -27.20
CA VAL A 15 -0.02 -0.03 -27.44
C VAL A 15 -0.29 -1.20 -28.35
N VAL A 16 0.36 -1.18 -29.52
CA VAL A 16 0.25 -2.27 -30.49
C VAL A 16 1.57 -3.02 -30.52
N LEU A 17 1.50 -4.32 -30.23
CA LEU A 17 2.62 -5.23 -30.37
C LEU A 17 2.44 -6.01 -31.64
N THR A 18 3.42 -5.88 -32.55
CA THR A 18 3.41 -6.60 -33.82
C THR A 18 4.42 -7.74 -33.81
N ASN A 19 4.07 -8.87 -34.41
CA ASN A 19 5.00 -9.96 -34.64
C ASN A 19 5.74 -9.82 -35.98
N HIS A 20 5.51 -8.74 -36.70
CA HIS A 20 6.23 -8.46 -37.96
C HIS A 20 7.69 -8.12 -37.64
N SER A 21 8.61 -8.87 -38.20
CA SER A 21 10.04 -8.65 -38.08
C SER A 21 10.70 -8.74 -39.47
N SER A 22 11.62 -7.84 -39.74
CA SER A 22 12.46 -7.88 -40.92
C SER A 22 13.54 -8.97 -40.86
N HIS A 23 13.73 -9.57 -39.70
CA HIS A 23 14.69 -10.61 -39.40
C HIS A 23 13.98 -11.92 -39.06
N LYS A 24 14.60 -13.04 -39.39
CA LYS A 24 14.12 -14.34 -38.89
C LYS A 24 14.31 -14.38 -37.37
N GLY A 25 13.24 -14.58 -36.66
CA GLY A 25 13.27 -14.66 -35.19
C GLY A 25 11.86 -14.76 -34.60
N ILE A 26 11.82 -14.92 -33.29
CA ILE A 26 10.59 -14.90 -32.50
C ILE A 26 10.51 -13.53 -31.83
N VAL A 27 9.39 -12.86 -32.03
CA VAL A 27 9.07 -11.66 -31.25
C VAL A 27 8.47 -12.10 -29.93
N THR A 28 9.12 -11.76 -28.81
CA THR A 28 8.62 -12.02 -27.47
C THR A 28 8.25 -10.71 -26.82
N THR A 29 7.19 -10.74 -26.03
CA THR A 29 6.79 -9.64 -25.14
C THR A 29 6.40 -10.22 -23.80
N ASP A 30 6.78 -9.53 -22.73
CA ASP A 30 6.48 -9.94 -21.38
C ASP A 30 5.28 -9.15 -20.86
N ALA A 31 5.41 -7.82 -20.77
CA ALA A 31 4.37 -6.98 -20.22
C ALA A 31 4.34 -5.57 -20.83
N VAL A 32 3.16 -4.98 -20.78
CA VAL A 32 2.95 -3.54 -20.99
C VAL A 32 2.44 -2.95 -19.69
N ARG A 33 3.07 -1.87 -19.24
CA ARG A 33 2.71 -1.15 -18.03
C ARG A 33 2.15 0.22 -18.38
N PHE A 34 0.96 0.52 -17.89
CA PHE A 34 0.35 1.83 -17.96
C PHE A 34 0.41 2.52 -16.60
N GLY A 35 0.63 3.83 -16.61
CA GLY A 35 0.70 4.67 -15.43
C GLY A 35 2.13 4.85 -14.88
N GLY A 36 2.29 5.81 -14.01
CA GLY A 36 3.57 6.28 -13.52
C GLY A 36 4.31 7.13 -14.53
N GLY A 37 5.51 7.56 -14.19
CA GLY A 37 6.37 8.34 -15.10
C GLY A 37 6.01 9.82 -15.25
N MET A 38 5.08 10.34 -14.49
CA MET A 38 4.67 11.75 -14.51
C MET A 38 5.65 12.69 -13.80
N GLY A 39 6.87 12.25 -13.57
CA GLY A 39 7.90 13.04 -12.88
C GLY A 39 7.71 13.09 -11.37
N ASN A 40 8.51 13.94 -10.72
CA ASN A 40 8.47 14.13 -9.29
C ASN A 40 7.21 14.90 -8.87
N ILE A 41 6.43 14.31 -7.98
CA ILE A 41 5.27 14.98 -7.39
C ILE A 41 5.49 15.08 -5.89
N SER A 42 5.50 16.31 -5.37
CA SER A 42 5.57 16.56 -3.94
C SER A 42 4.33 16.01 -3.24
N ARG A 43 4.57 15.28 -2.15
CA ARG A 43 3.52 14.75 -1.27
C ARG A 43 3.56 15.39 0.11
N GLY A 44 3.87 16.69 0.16
CA GLY A 44 4.02 17.44 1.39
C GLY A 44 5.42 17.43 1.99
N GLY A 45 6.43 17.05 1.22
CA GLY A 45 7.84 17.01 1.62
C GLY A 45 8.79 17.29 0.47
N SER A 46 10.03 16.87 0.60
CA SER A 46 11.02 16.92 -0.46
C SER A 46 10.68 15.97 -1.61
N PHE A 47 11.15 16.31 -2.81
CA PHE A 47 11.06 15.38 -3.94
C PHE A 47 12.11 14.27 -3.78
N SER A 48 11.71 13.03 -4.08
CA SER A 48 12.62 11.88 -4.06
C SER A 48 13.58 11.83 -5.25
N GLY A 49 13.21 12.48 -6.35
CA GLY A 49 13.92 12.36 -7.63
C GLY A 49 13.48 11.13 -8.47
N LEU A 50 12.65 10.28 -7.93
CA LEU A 50 12.17 9.08 -8.60
C LEU A 50 10.83 9.32 -9.31
N SER A 51 10.58 8.58 -10.38
CA SER A 51 9.26 8.58 -11.01
C SER A 51 8.24 7.94 -10.08
N ARG A 52 6.98 8.35 -10.19
CA ARG A 52 5.87 7.78 -9.40
C ARG A 52 5.75 6.27 -9.56
N SER A 53 6.07 5.78 -10.74
CA SER A 53 6.06 4.35 -11.04
C SER A 53 7.06 3.54 -10.22
N LEU A 54 8.05 4.20 -9.64
CA LEU A 54 9.06 3.57 -8.79
C LEU A 54 8.81 3.76 -7.28
N GLU A 55 7.84 4.59 -6.92
CA GLU A 55 7.54 4.91 -5.52
C GLU A 55 6.15 4.48 -5.08
N GLY A 56 5.16 4.63 -5.95
CA GLY A 56 3.75 4.47 -5.59
C GLY A 56 3.33 3.02 -5.48
N ALA A 57 2.77 2.63 -4.34
CA ALA A 57 2.25 1.28 -4.10
C ALA A 57 1.18 0.88 -5.11
N ARG A 58 0.32 1.83 -5.53
CA ARG A 58 -0.72 1.57 -6.52
C ARG A 58 -0.18 1.09 -7.86
N TYR A 59 0.97 1.59 -8.27
CA TYR A 59 1.59 1.21 -9.55
C TYR A 59 2.20 -0.19 -9.50
N PHE A 60 2.79 -0.54 -8.36
CA PHE A 60 3.25 -1.91 -8.13
C PHE A 60 2.09 -2.90 -8.06
N ALA A 61 1.00 -2.55 -7.37
CA ALA A 61 -0.20 -3.37 -7.33
C ALA A 61 -0.83 -3.55 -8.72
N GLN A 62 -0.87 -2.49 -9.53
CA GLN A 62 -1.34 -2.55 -10.92
C GLN A 62 -0.46 -3.47 -11.76
N TRP A 63 0.85 -3.35 -11.63
CA TRP A 63 1.79 -4.21 -12.33
C TRP A 63 1.68 -5.68 -11.90
N ALA A 64 1.38 -5.92 -10.64
CA ALA A 64 1.09 -7.26 -10.11
C ALA A 64 -0.28 -7.82 -10.55
N GLY A 65 -1.03 -7.11 -11.37
CA GLY A 65 -2.30 -7.56 -11.94
C GLY A 65 -3.54 -7.28 -11.08
N ALA A 66 -3.44 -6.40 -10.10
CA ALA A 66 -4.60 -5.97 -9.35
C ALA A 66 -5.59 -5.18 -10.23
N PRO A 67 -6.90 -5.37 -10.07
CA PRO A 67 -7.90 -4.72 -10.89
C PRO A 67 -8.00 -3.21 -10.58
N TRP A 68 -8.59 -2.46 -11.52
CA TRP A 68 -8.67 -1.00 -11.44
C TRP A 68 -9.28 -0.48 -10.13
N ASN A 69 -10.34 -1.09 -9.65
CA ASN A 69 -10.99 -0.70 -8.40
C ASN A 69 -10.12 -0.92 -7.14
N VAL A 70 -9.09 -1.73 -7.22
CA VAL A 70 -8.10 -1.91 -6.16
C VAL A 70 -7.03 -0.83 -6.22
N VAL A 71 -6.57 -0.49 -7.41
CA VAL A 71 -5.46 0.47 -7.58
C VAL A 71 -5.92 1.91 -7.77
N SER A 72 -7.20 2.16 -7.92
CA SER A 72 -7.75 3.48 -8.21
C SER A 72 -9.14 3.69 -7.60
N LYS A 73 -9.19 3.85 -6.30
CA LYS A 73 -10.42 4.08 -5.54
C LYS A 73 -11.15 5.36 -5.98
N SER A 74 -10.42 6.39 -6.37
CA SER A 74 -10.97 7.65 -6.86
C SER A 74 -11.24 7.67 -8.37
N ASN A 75 -11.11 6.52 -9.03
CA ASN A 75 -11.21 6.38 -10.48
C ASN A 75 -10.24 7.31 -11.25
N GLY A 76 -9.03 7.44 -10.75
CA GLY A 76 -7.97 8.28 -11.32
C GLY A 76 -8.05 9.77 -10.99
N ALA A 77 -9.04 10.20 -10.21
CA ALA A 77 -9.21 11.62 -9.88
C ALA A 77 -8.15 12.13 -8.87
N ASN A 78 -7.63 11.27 -8.01
CA ASN A 78 -6.68 11.66 -6.97
C ASN A 78 -5.64 10.55 -6.74
N ASP A 79 -4.49 10.69 -7.39
CA ASP A 79 -3.43 9.70 -7.35
C ASP A 79 -2.87 9.47 -5.93
N TYR A 80 -2.76 10.51 -5.12
CA TYR A 80 -2.29 10.38 -3.74
C TYR A 80 -3.24 9.52 -2.89
N ASN A 81 -4.53 9.80 -2.95
CA ASN A 81 -5.54 9.00 -2.26
C ASN A 81 -5.63 7.58 -2.81
N ASP A 82 -5.50 7.41 -4.11
CA ASP A 82 -5.48 6.08 -4.72
C ASP A 82 -4.28 5.27 -4.23
N ASP A 83 -3.10 5.89 -4.13
CA ASP A 83 -1.90 5.23 -3.64
C ASP A 83 -2.03 4.80 -2.17
N ILE A 84 -2.52 5.67 -1.30
CA ILE A 84 -2.75 5.35 0.12
C ILE A 84 -3.72 4.18 0.25
N ASN A 85 -4.86 4.24 -0.42
CA ASN A 85 -5.90 3.22 -0.30
C ASN A 85 -5.54 1.89 -0.99
N SER A 86 -4.70 1.91 -2.02
CA SER A 86 -4.34 0.70 -2.77
C SER A 86 -3.68 -0.37 -1.90
N ARG A 87 -2.99 -0.01 -0.85
CA ARG A 87 -2.30 -0.92 0.07
C ARG A 87 -3.28 -1.84 0.78
N SER A 88 -4.25 -1.26 1.48
CA SER A 88 -5.29 -2.03 2.17
C SER A 88 -6.25 -2.71 1.20
N LEU A 89 -6.59 -2.08 0.08
CA LEU A 89 -7.43 -2.68 -0.96
C LEU A 89 -6.75 -3.89 -1.60
N MET A 90 -5.44 -3.83 -1.85
CA MET A 90 -4.66 -4.95 -2.37
C MET A 90 -4.65 -6.13 -1.40
N THR A 91 -4.42 -5.86 -0.11
CA THR A 91 -4.45 -6.89 0.94
C THR A 91 -5.83 -7.57 1.00
N ASN A 92 -6.91 -6.79 1.02
CA ASN A 92 -8.27 -7.33 1.01
C ASN A 92 -8.59 -8.13 -0.27
N TRP A 93 -8.13 -7.65 -1.42
CA TRP A 93 -8.33 -8.36 -2.68
C TRP A 93 -7.57 -9.68 -2.73
N LEU A 94 -6.32 -9.70 -2.28
CA LEU A 94 -5.54 -10.94 -2.17
C LEU A 94 -6.21 -11.94 -1.22
N ALA A 95 -6.62 -11.48 -0.05
CA ALA A 95 -7.26 -12.34 0.95
C ALA A 95 -8.68 -12.80 0.56
N GLY A 96 -9.33 -12.10 -0.37
CA GLY A 96 -10.75 -12.33 -0.70
C GLY A 96 -11.71 -11.65 0.28
N GLY A 97 -11.19 -10.91 1.23
CA GLY A 97 -11.91 -10.20 2.27
C GLY A 97 -11.16 -10.17 3.58
N SER A 98 -11.71 -9.47 4.55
CA SER A 98 -11.17 -9.36 5.91
C SER A 98 -12.29 -9.20 6.92
N CYS A 99 -11.94 -9.17 8.20
CA CYS A 99 -12.92 -8.85 9.26
C CYS A 99 -13.55 -7.47 9.09
N TYR A 100 -12.85 -6.54 8.43
CA TYR A 100 -13.34 -5.20 8.16
C TYR A 100 -14.15 -5.12 6.86
N VAL A 101 -13.69 -5.82 5.83
CA VAL A 101 -14.38 -5.96 4.53
C VAL A 101 -14.59 -7.44 4.27
N PRO A 102 -15.70 -8.04 4.73
CA PRO A 102 -15.88 -9.50 4.76
C PRO A 102 -15.83 -10.19 3.39
N ASN A 103 -16.20 -9.46 2.33
CA ASN A 103 -16.23 -10.02 0.98
C ASN A 103 -15.66 -9.02 -0.02
N VAL A 104 -14.75 -9.48 -0.87
CA VAL A 104 -14.21 -8.71 -1.98
C VAL A 104 -14.51 -9.44 -3.28
N ASN A 105 -15.34 -8.84 -4.12
CA ASN A 105 -15.67 -9.42 -5.41
C ASN A 105 -14.39 -9.59 -6.27
N GLY A 106 -14.20 -10.79 -6.80
CA GLY A 106 -13.01 -11.14 -7.58
C GLY A 106 -11.74 -11.31 -6.75
N GLY A 107 -11.87 -11.41 -5.43
CA GLY A 107 -10.75 -11.68 -4.53
C GLY A 107 -10.07 -13.02 -4.79
N LYS A 108 -8.81 -13.13 -4.42
CA LYS A 108 -7.94 -14.27 -4.76
C LYS A 108 -7.96 -15.39 -3.74
N ASN A 109 -8.53 -15.15 -2.55
CA ASN A 109 -8.56 -16.11 -1.44
C ASN A 109 -7.18 -16.65 -1.04
N VAL A 110 -6.16 -15.81 -1.13
CA VAL A 110 -4.83 -16.13 -0.61
C VAL A 110 -4.93 -16.20 0.92
N PRO A 111 -4.42 -17.27 1.56
CA PRO A 111 -4.48 -17.40 3.02
C PRO A 111 -3.49 -16.43 3.69
N ILE A 112 -3.95 -15.22 3.96
CA ILE A 112 -3.18 -14.19 4.67
C ILE A 112 -3.56 -14.24 6.14
N GLU A 113 -2.61 -14.61 6.99
CA GLU A 113 -2.81 -14.68 8.44
C GLU A 113 -2.53 -13.35 9.14
N LEU A 114 -1.59 -12.55 8.59
CA LEU A 114 -1.18 -11.28 9.16
C LEU A 114 -0.89 -10.26 8.07
N ALA A 115 -1.38 -9.04 8.26
CA ALA A 115 -0.98 -7.88 7.48
C ALA A 115 -0.36 -6.84 8.42
N LEU A 116 0.81 -6.31 8.05
CA LEU A 116 1.54 -5.31 8.79
C LEU A 116 1.93 -4.16 7.87
N ALA A 117 1.59 -2.93 8.26
CA ALA A 117 2.06 -1.72 7.61
C ALA A 117 3.08 -1.01 8.52
N VAL A 118 4.20 -0.59 7.94
CA VAL A 118 5.26 0.13 8.66
C VAL A 118 5.40 1.51 8.06
N HIS A 119 5.30 2.53 8.89
CA HIS A 119 5.40 3.93 8.52
C HIS A 119 6.45 4.65 9.37
N SER A 120 7.13 5.64 8.80
CA SER A 120 8.19 6.40 9.46
C SER A 120 7.93 7.90 9.58
N ASP A 121 6.73 8.38 9.24
CA ASP A 121 6.49 9.78 8.93
C ASP A 121 5.38 10.46 9.74
N ALA A 122 4.79 9.78 10.71
CA ALA A 122 3.51 10.19 11.29
C ALA A 122 3.59 11.19 12.45
N GLY A 123 4.67 11.96 12.57
CA GLY A 123 4.71 12.99 13.60
C GLY A 123 6.04 13.71 13.73
N VAL A 124 5.96 14.95 14.17
CA VAL A 124 7.12 15.79 14.46
C VAL A 124 6.90 16.53 15.77
N LYS A 125 7.97 16.73 16.55
CA LYS A 125 8.00 17.66 17.67
C LYS A 125 9.00 18.77 17.36
N LEU A 126 8.59 20.01 17.57
CA LEU A 126 9.40 21.18 17.24
C LEU A 126 10.66 21.30 18.09
N ASP A 127 10.68 20.70 19.26
CA ASP A 127 11.83 20.65 20.17
C ASP A 127 12.86 19.56 19.80
N GLY A 128 12.61 18.82 18.70
CA GLY A 128 13.50 17.74 18.25
C GLY A 128 13.44 16.47 19.11
N SER A 129 12.58 16.41 20.12
CA SER A 129 12.43 15.21 20.93
C SER A 129 11.70 14.09 20.18
N PHE A 130 11.89 12.84 20.62
CA PHE A 130 11.24 11.69 19.99
C PHE A 130 9.71 11.76 20.11
N VAL A 131 9.03 11.54 18.98
CA VAL A 131 7.57 11.37 18.96
C VAL A 131 7.20 10.00 19.52
N GLY A 132 8.00 9.00 19.19
CA GLY A 132 7.83 7.63 19.65
C GLY A 132 7.01 6.74 18.73
N THR A 133 7.08 5.45 18.98
CA THR A 133 6.36 4.44 18.21
C THR A 133 4.88 4.41 18.56
N LEU A 134 4.03 4.43 17.54
CA LEU A 134 2.58 4.26 17.65
C LEU A 134 2.17 2.94 16.99
N GLY A 135 1.49 2.08 17.73
CA GLY A 135 0.76 0.95 17.16
C GLY A 135 -0.66 1.37 16.79
N ILE A 136 -1.15 0.91 15.65
CA ILE A 136 -2.52 1.14 15.21
C ILE A 136 -3.16 -0.22 14.90
N CYS A 137 -4.38 -0.41 15.35
CA CYS A 137 -5.20 -1.56 15.01
C CYS A 137 -6.66 -1.13 14.86
N THR A 138 -7.49 -2.00 14.28
CA THR A 138 -8.93 -1.76 14.16
C THR A 138 -9.69 -2.99 14.65
N THR A 139 -10.24 -2.92 15.86
CA THR A 139 -11.00 -4.04 16.46
C THR A 139 -12.49 -3.75 16.59
N GLN A 140 -12.92 -2.51 16.37
CA GLN A 140 -14.29 -2.04 16.64
C GLN A 140 -15.17 -1.98 15.39
N GLN A 141 -14.60 -2.09 14.20
CA GLN A 141 -15.32 -2.02 12.92
C GLN A 141 -15.30 -3.35 12.20
N GLY A 142 -16.35 -3.63 11.44
CA GLY A 142 -16.56 -4.92 10.77
C GLY A 142 -16.97 -6.02 11.74
N THR A 143 -16.63 -7.26 11.45
CA THR A 143 -16.92 -8.40 12.33
C THR A 143 -16.08 -8.35 13.61
N ARG A 144 -16.61 -8.86 14.71
CA ARG A 144 -15.92 -8.86 16.01
C ARG A 144 -14.92 -10.00 16.15
N SER A 145 -15.02 -10.99 15.29
CA SER A 145 -14.16 -12.18 15.31
C SER A 145 -13.44 -12.35 13.98
N LEU A 146 -12.30 -13.00 14.02
CA LEU A 146 -11.60 -13.56 12.87
C LEU A 146 -12.38 -14.76 12.30
N GLY A 147 -12.01 -15.23 11.11
CA GLY A 147 -12.70 -16.32 10.44
C GLY A 147 -12.74 -17.64 11.21
N ASP A 148 -11.79 -17.85 12.10
CA ASP A 148 -11.70 -18.99 13.02
C ASP A 148 -12.45 -18.81 14.36
N GLY A 149 -13.15 -17.68 14.52
CA GLY A 149 -13.87 -17.34 15.74
C GLY A 149 -13.06 -16.65 16.82
N LEU A 150 -11.75 -16.47 16.64
CA LEU A 150 -10.92 -15.71 17.58
C LEU A 150 -11.35 -14.24 17.64
N SER A 151 -11.29 -13.69 18.84
CA SER A 151 -11.56 -12.26 19.04
C SER A 151 -10.51 -11.40 18.32
N ARG A 152 -10.94 -10.36 17.63
CA ARG A 152 -10.03 -9.37 17.01
C ARG A 152 -9.16 -8.60 18.02
N GLN A 153 -9.42 -8.74 19.32
CA GLN A 153 -8.53 -8.19 20.36
C GLN A 153 -7.10 -8.75 20.27
N VAL A 154 -6.89 -9.89 19.62
CA VAL A 154 -5.55 -10.40 19.34
C VAL A 154 -4.72 -9.44 18.49
N SER A 155 -5.35 -8.71 17.56
CA SER A 155 -4.66 -7.67 16.76
C SER A 155 -4.16 -6.52 17.63
N LYS A 156 -4.94 -6.12 18.65
CA LYS A 156 -4.53 -5.08 19.60
C LYS A 156 -3.39 -5.56 20.51
N ALA A 157 -3.47 -6.79 20.99
CA ALA A 157 -2.39 -7.41 21.77
C ALA A 157 -1.10 -7.50 20.97
N LEU A 158 -1.18 -7.90 19.70
CA LEU A 158 -0.04 -7.92 18.77
C LEU A 158 0.56 -6.51 18.60
N ALA A 159 -0.25 -5.50 18.33
CA ALA A 159 0.22 -4.12 18.19
C ALA A 159 0.93 -3.62 19.45
N GLN A 160 0.41 -3.92 20.65
CA GLN A 160 1.05 -3.60 21.92
C GLN A 160 2.40 -4.30 22.10
N GLN A 161 2.45 -5.57 21.75
CA GLN A 161 3.69 -6.36 21.84
C GLN A 161 4.76 -5.85 20.87
N LEU A 162 4.38 -5.53 19.63
CA LEU A 162 5.28 -4.95 18.62
C LEU A 162 5.86 -3.62 19.10
N VAL A 163 5.02 -2.69 19.59
CA VAL A 163 5.48 -1.40 20.12
C VAL A 163 6.47 -1.59 21.28
N SER A 164 6.17 -2.53 22.19
CA SER A 164 7.05 -2.85 23.31
C SER A 164 8.40 -3.42 22.86
N ASN A 165 8.41 -4.32 21.88
CA ASN A 165 9.62 -4.91 21.35
C ASN A 165 10.46 -3.89 20.59
N VAL A 166 9.85 -3.07 19.72
CA VAL A 166 10.54 -1.97 19.03
C VAL A 166 11.23 -1.04 20.00
N LYS A 167 10.55 -0.67 21.13
CA LYS A 167 11.20 0.12 22.18
C LYS A 167 12.44 -0.55 22.72
N LYS A 168 12.34 -1.81 23.12
CA LYS A 168 13.48 -2.56 23.70
C LYS A 168 14.65 -2.65 22.73
N ASP A 169 14.35 -2.90 21.45
CA ASP A 169 15.38 -3.06 20.43
C ASP A 169 16.08 -1.72 20.13
N LEU A 170 15.32 -0.62 20.04
CA LEU A 170 15.88 0.72 19.84
C LEU A 170 16.68 1.20 21.05
N ASP A 171 16.16 1.00 22.27
CA ASP A 171 16.88 1.34 23.51
C ASP A 171 18.23 0.63 23.56
N LYS A 172 18.26 -0.64 23.19
CA LYS A 172 19.48 -1.45 23.19
C LYS A 172 20.43 -1.08 22.05
N ALA A 173 19.91 -0.89 20.83
CA ALA A 173 20.74 -0.68 19.65
C ALA A 173 21.37 0.71 19.62
N PHE A 174 20.72 1.71 20.18
CA PHE A 174 21.15 3.12 20.13
C PHE A 174 21.45 3.73 21.49
N GLU A 175 21.36 2.94 22.57
CA GLU A 175 21.60 3.40 23.95
C GLU A 175 20.74 4.64 24.34
N ILE A 176 19.47 4.62 23.93
CA ILE A 176 18.51 5.70 24.12
C ILE A 176 17.35 5.25 25.00
N ASN A 177 16.55 6.20 25.45
CA ASN A 177 15.25 5.91 26.05
C ASN A 177 14.14 6.24 25.06
N TRP A 178 13.83 5.28 24.19
CA TRP A 178 12.81 5.46 23.17
C TRP A 178 11.41 5.62 23.75
N VAL A 179 10.62 6.48 23.16
CA VAL A 179 9.26 6.79 23.61
C VAL A 179 8.26 5.86 22.89
N THR A 180 7.25 5.40 23.61
CA THR A 180 6.10 4.71 23.04
C THR A 180 4.83 5.51 23.27
N ARG A 181 3.89 5.37 22.34
CA ARG A 181 2.55 5.96 22.41
C ARG A 181 1.53 4.84 22.67
N SER A 182 0.39 5.19 23.25
CA SER A 182 -0.71 4.25 23.42
C SER A 182 -1.21 3.75 22.07
N VAL A 183 -1.50 2.46 21.98
CA VAL A 183 -2.06 1.87 20.76
C VAL A 183 -3.40 2.53 20.43
N TRP A 184 -3.55 2.98 19.21
CA TRP A 184 -4.79 3.50 18.68
C TRP A 184 -5.64 2.37 18.08
N ASP A 185 -6.84 2.23 18.60
CA ASP A 185 -7.85 1.31 18.06
C ASP A 185 -8.82 2.13 17.22
N ARG A 186 -8.45 2.37 15.98
CA ARG A 186 -9.17 3.26 15.06
C ARG A 186 -9.10 2.73 13.63
N ASN A 187 -10.07 3.16 12.82
CA ASN A 187 -10.03 2.92 11.39
C ASN A 187 -9.04 3.86 10.70
N TYR A 188 -8.15 3.28 9.92
CA TYR A 188 -7.22 3.97 9.03
C TYR A 188 -7.31 3.37 7.62
N SER A 189 -6.98 4.17 6.63
CA SER A 189 -7.02 3.74 5.21
C SER A 189 -5.80 2.90 4.80
N GLU A 190 -4.85 2.73 5.69
CA GLU A 190 -3.55 2.10 5.42
C GLU A 190 -3.42 0.73 6.09
#